data_85fdf17ae1d588113ca210a720db07a1
#
_entry.id   85fdf17ae1d588113ca210a720db07a1
#
_cell.length_a   1.000
_cell.length_b   1.000
_cell.length_c   1.000
_cell.angle_alpha   90.00
_cell.angle_beta   90.00
_cell.angle_gamma   90.00
#
_symmetry.space_group_name_H-M   'P 1'
#
loop_
_entity.id
_entity.type
_entity.pdbx_description
1 polymer ?
#
loop_
_entity_poly.entity_id
_entity_poly.type
_entity_poly.pdbx_seq_one_letter_code
_entity_poly.pdbx_strand_id
1 'polypeptide(L)'
;MATLVHDDVIDESAKRRGQETLNSAYGNRIAVYTGDYLFTLCFRLLQDHADSARELDLDTKGMEKILLGELNQMDRKYDSNMRMRDYLNQIQGKTAQLFALSCYSGAYNTPYARQAYQIGSNIGMAFQITDDILDFASDDSKTGKPVLQDVKNGIYTAPVLYAKMKRRSDLLPLLEKGEAITNDELNKVYEIVVASGGLTEAQALAGKYTRKALKQIEKLPESVSQRTLSLITEQMLNREH
;
A
#
# COMPACT_ATOMS: atom_id res chain seq x y z
N MET A 1 11.76 -0.30 -6.91
CA MET A 1 11.87 -0.45 -8.40
C MET A 1 11.67 -1.91 -8.83
N ALA A 2 12.41 -2.88 -8.29
CA ALA A 2 12.27 -4.29 -8.68
C ALA A 2 10.82 -4.80 -8.55
N THR A 3 10.20 -4.62 -7.37
CA THR A 3 8.78 -4.98 -7.12
C THR A 3 7.84 -4.35 -8.14
N LEU A 4 8.02 -3.05 -8.45
CA LEU A 4 7.16 -2.34 -9.39
C LEU A 4 7.22 -2.91 -10.81
N VAL A 5 8.37 -3.46 -11.22
CA VAL A 5 8.50 -4.12 -12.53
C VAL A 5 7.73 -5.43 -12.56
N HIS A 6 7.79 -6.21 -11.47
CA HIS A 6 6.98 -7.43 -11.34
C HIS A 6 5.49 -7.12 -11.24
N ASP A 7 5.11 -6.08 -10.47
CA ASP A 7 3.73 -5.63 -10.35
C ASP A 7 3.14 -5.22 -11.71
N ASP A 8 3.92 -4.50 -12.54
CA ASP A 8 3.48 -4.12 -13.89
C ASP A 8 3.17 -5.34 -14.77
N VAL A 9 3.92 -6.46 -14.60
CA VAL A 9 3.64 -7.72 -15.30
C VAL A 9 2.39 -8.39 -14.75
N ILE A 10 2.23 -8.43 -13.43
CA ILE A 10 1.10 -9.09 -12.74
C ILE A 10 -0.21 -8.36 -13.04
N ASP A 11 -0.17 -7.03 -13.02
CA ASP A 11 -1.34 -6.17 -13.25
C ASP A 11 -1.58 -5.87 -14.74
N GLU A 12 -0.77 -6.46 -15.65
CA GLU A 12 -0.81 -6.22 -17.09
C GLU A 12 -0.81 -4.73 -17.45
N SER A 13 -0.12 -3.92 -16.65
CA SER A 13 -0.10 -2.48 -16.79
C SER A 13 0.70 -2.06 -18.04
N ALA A 14 0.06 -1.31 -18.96
CA ALA A 14 0.73 -0.79 -20.14
C ALA A 14 1.52 0.50 -19.87
N LYS A 15 1.14 1.28 -18.88
CA LYS A 15 1.77 2.55 -18.52
C LYS A 15 1.90 2.72 -17.02
N ARG A 16 3.02 3.33 -16.60
CA ARG A 16 3.27 3.77 -15.22
C ARG A 16 3.80 5.20 -15.22
N ARG A 17 3.13 6.10 -14.47
CA ARG A 17 3.50 7.53 -14.41
C ARG A 17 3.63 8.18 -15.79
N GLY A 18 2.74 7.81 -16.70
CA GLY A 18 2.70 8.33 -18.07
C GLY A 18 3.72 7.72 -19.03
N GLN A 19 4.64 6.86 -18.56
CA GLN A 19 5.61 6.16 -19.39
C GLN A 19 5.19 4.72 -19.66
N GLU A 20 5.62 4.18 -20.79
CA GLU A 20 5.42 2.78 -21.14
C GLU A 20 6.17 1.87 -20.16
N THR A 21 5.55 0.76 -19.75
CA THR A 21 6.13 -0.23 -18.85
C THR A 21 7.07 -1.18 -19.60
N LEU A 22 7.98 -1.85 -18.87
CA LEU A 22 8.91 -2.81 -19.48
C LEU A 22 8.20 -4.01 -20.11
N ASN A 23 7.12 -4.49 -19.49
CA ASN A 23 6.32 -5.58 -20.05
C ASN A 23 5.60 -5.17 -21.33
N SER A 24 5.13 -3.94 -21.44
CA SER A 24 4.53 -3.41 -22.68
C SER A 24 5.58 -3.24 -23.79
N ALA A 25 6.75 -2.68 -23.48
CA ALA A 25 7.78 -2.38 -24.46
C ALA A 25 8.56 -3.62 -24.93
N TYR A 26 8.84 -4.58 -24.02
CA TYR A 26 9.78 -5.69 -24.29
C TYR A 26 9.19 -7.07 -23.99
N GLY A 27 7.95 -7.13 -23.52
CA GLY A 27 7.26 -8.36 -23.14
C GLY A 27 7.58 -8.84 -21.72
N ASN A 28 6.65 -9.65 -21.17
CA ASN A 28 6.66 -10.12 -19.78
C ASN A 28 7.97 -10.83 -19.39
N ARG A 29 8.54 -11.63 -20.31
CA ARG A 29 9.76 -12.40 -20.04
C ARG A 29 10.95 -11.48 -19.71
N ILE A 30 11.14 -10.43 -20.49
CA ILE A 30 12.23 -9.46 -20.26
C ILE A 30 11.96 -8.66 -18.98
N ALA A 31 10.72 -8.25 -18.75
CA ALA A 31 10.34 -7.52 -17.55
C ALA A 31 10.63 -8.33 -16.28
N VAL A 32 10.22 -9.62 -16.21
CA VAL A 32 10.50 -10.49 -15.06
C VAL A 32 11.99 -10.60 -14.78
N TYR A 33 12.80 -10.95 -15.78
CA TYR A 33 14.26 -11.04 -15.59
C TYR A 33 14.90 -9.71 -15.21
N THR A 34 14.36 -8.58 -15.69
CA THR A 34 14.83 -7.25 -15.28
C THR A 34 14.53 -6.99 -13.82
N GLY A 35 13.33 -7.35 -13.35
CA GLY A 35 12.97 -7.27 -11.93
C GLY A 35 13.89 -8.13 -11.05
N ASP A 36 14.16 -9.38 -11.46
CA ASP A 36 15.08 -10.29 -10.75
C ASP A 36 16.51 -9.73 -10.68
N TYR A 37 16.98 -9.17 -11.79
CA TYR A 37 18.29 -8.50 -11.83
C TYR A 37 18.36 -7.30 -10.89
N LEU A 38 17.31 -6.48 -10.85
CA LEU A 38 17.23 -5.36 -9.91
C LEU A 38 17.21 -5.82 -8.44
N PHE A 39 16.58 -6.95 -8.12
CA PHE A 39 16.69 -7.55 -6.78
C PHE A 39 18.12 -7.96 -6.44
N THR A 40 18.82 -8.59 -7.41
CA THR A 40 20.23 -8.96 -7.23
C THR A 40 21.10 -7.75 -6.95
N LEU A 41 20.89 -6.64 -7.68
CA LEU A 41 21.58 -5.37 -7.43
C LEU A 41 21.24 -4.80 -6.06
N CYS A 42 19.99 -4.88 -5.64
CA CYS A 42 19.57 -4.42 -4.31
C CYS A 42 20.29 -5.20 -3.20
N PHE A 43 20.33 -6.53 -3.27
CA PHE A 43 21.05 -7.35 -2.29
C PHE A 43 22.54 -7.04 -2.25
N ARG A 44 23.16 -6.82 -3.41
CA ARG A 44 24.58 -6.42 -3.46
C ARG A 44 24.82 -5.07 -2.79
N LEU A 45 23.96 -4.07 -3.07
CA LEU A 45 24.06 -2.76 -2.42
C LEU A 45 23.86 -2.85 -0.90
N LEU A 46 22.90 -3.67 -0.44
CA LEU A 46 22.72 -3.91 0.98
C LEU A 46 23.97 -4.55 1.61
N GLN A 47 24.57 -5.54 0.94
CA GLN A 47 25.81 -6.19 1.42
C GLN A 47 26.99 -5.21 1.47
N ASP A 48 27.13 -4.32 0.48
CA ASP A 48 28.24 -3.37 0.38
C ASP A 48 28.12 -2.21 1.38
N HIS A 49 26.90 -1.92 1.88
CA HIS A 49 26.62 -0.70 2.67
C HIS A 49 26.05 -0.99 4.05
N ALA A 50 25.70 -2.22 4.38
CA ALA A 50 25.23 -2.57 5.71
C ALA A 50 26.37 -2.44 6.74
N ASP A 51 26.14 -1.69 7.82
CA ASP A 51 27.12 -1.48 8.89
C ASP A 51 27.37 -2.76 9.70
N SER A 52 26.48 -3.75 9.63
CA SER A 52 26.58 -5.00 10.36
C SER A 52 25.79 -6.14 9.72
N ALA A 53 26.18 -7.38 10.03
CA ALA A 53 25.40 -8.57 9.66
C ALA A 53 23.98 -8.55 10.22
N ARG A 54 23.75 -7.89 11.36
CA ARG A 54 22.42 -7.75 11.95
C ARG A 54 21.52 -6.80 11.13
N GLU A 55 22.07 -5.73 10.61
CA GLU A 55 21.34 -4.80 9.74
C GLU A 55 20.95 -5.51 8.45
N LEU A 56 21.90 -6.19 7.81
CA LEU A 56 21.63 -6.99 6.61
C LEU A 56 20.53 -8.05 6.83
N ASP A 57 20.54 -8.72 7.97
CA ASP A 57 19.50 -9.70 8.35
C ASP A 57 18.12 -9.03 8.51
N LEU A 58 18.05 -7.82 9.08
CA LEU A 58 16.82 -7.08 9.23
C LEU A 58 16.26 -6.62 7.86
N ASP A 59 17.11 -6.14 6.97
CA ASP A 59 16.72 -5.69 5.65
C ASP A 59 16.23 -6.86 4.78
N THR A 60 16.95 -7.99 4.80
CA THR A 60 16.55 -9.20 4.05
C THR A 60 15.25 -9.80 4.58
N LYS A 61 15.06 -9.90 5.90
CA LYS A 61 13.77 -10.29 6.51
C LYS A 61 12.65 -9.32 6.20
N GLY A 62 12.96 -8.04 6.06
CA GLY A 62 11.99 -7.04 5.66
C GLY A 62 11.53 -7.22 4.21
N MET A 63 12.46 -7.51 3.30
CA MET A 63 12.12 -7.82 1.90
C MET A 63 11.30 -9.12 1.80
N GLU A 64 11.65 -10.16 2.57
CA GLU A 64 10.86 -11.39 2.66
C GLU A 64 9.40 -11.08 3.07
N LYS A 65 9.20 -10.24 4.11
CA LYS A 65 7.86 -9.85 4.56
C LYS A 65 7.06 -9.10 3.49
N ILE A 66 7.72 -8.25 2.69
CA ILE A 66 7.06 -7.54 1.59
C ILE A 66 6.56 -8.55 0.56
N LEU A 67 7.40 -9.49 0.13
CA LEU A 67 7.03 -10.52 -0.85
C LEU A 67 5.93 -11.45 -0.31
N LEU A 68 6.01 -11.86 0.97
CA LEU A 68 4.94 -12.62 1.61
C LEU A 68 3.63 -11.80 1.70
N GLY A 69 3.71 -10.49 1.89
CA GLY A 69 2.56 -9.60 1.87
C GLY A 69 1.85 -9.60 0.52
N GLU A 70 2.61 -9.56 -0.57
CA GLU A 70 2.08 -9.68 -1.95
C GLU A 70 1.43 -11.04 -2.21
N LEU A 71 2.13 -12.12 -1.88
CA LEU A 71 1.60 -13.49 -2.04
C LEU A 71 0.30 -13.68 -1.25
N ASN A 72 0.24 -13.19 0.00
CA ASN A 72 -0.96 -13.25 0.82
C ASN A 72 -2.12 -12.42 0.21
N GLN A 73 -1.82 -11.30 -0.45
CA GLN A 73 -2.85 -10.53 -1.16
C GLN A 73 -3.41 -11.30 -2.36
N MET A 74 -2.54 -11.96 -3.13
CA MET A 74 -2.96 -12.77 -4.27
C MET A 74 -3.83 -13.96 -3.85
N ASP A 75 -3.46 -14.65 -2.77
CA ASP A 75 -4.21 -15.78 -2.21
C ASP A 75 -5.61 -15.36 -1.69
N ARG A 76 -5.75 -14.10 -1.29
CA ARG A 76 -7.01 -13.55 -0.75
C ARG A 76 -7.83 -12.75 -1.76
N LYS A 77 -7.50 -12.78 -3.04
CA LYS A 77 -8.35 -12.17 -4.07
C LYS A 77 -9.76 -12.76 -4.01
N TYR A 78 -10.75 -11.89 -4.08
CA TYR A 78 -12.17 -12.23 -4.01
C TYR A 78 -12.62 -12.89 -2.69
N ASP A 79 -11.83 -12.81 -1.60
CA ASP A 79 -12.26 -13.31 -0.29
C ASP A 79 -13.32 -12.38 0.33
N SER A 80 -14.57 -12.66 0.07
CA SER A 80 -15.71 -11.92 0.63
C SER A 80 -15.77 -11.99 2.17
N ASN A 81 -15.05 -12.91 2.81
CA ASN A 81 -14.96 -13.04 4.27
C ASN A 81 -13.81 -12.24 4.89
N MET A 82 -12.95 -11.61 4.09
CA MET A 82 -11.84 -10.76 4.56
C MET A 82 -12.30 -9.79 5.63
N ARG A 83 -11.52 -9.66 6.71
CA ARG A 83 -11.80 -8.79 7.86
C ARG A 83 -10.83 -7.61 7.89
N MET A 84 -11.20 -6.54 8.59
CA MET A 84 -10.33 -5.38 8.80
C MET A 84 -8.95 -5.76 9.36
N ARG A 85 -8.87 -6.75 10.26
CA ARG A 85 -7.59 -7.22 10.80
C ARG A 85 -6.70 -7.84 9.72
N ASP A 86 -7.29 -8.61 8.81
CA ASP A 86 -6.57 -9.28 7.72
C ASP A 86 -6.00 -8.24 6.74
N TYR A 87 -6.82 -7.24 6.39
CA TYR A 87 -6.42 -6.09 5.60
C TYR A 87 -5.27 -5.31 6.24
N LEU A 88 -5.37 -4.97 7.54
CA LEU A 88 -4.30 -4.24 8.23
C LEU A 88 -2.99 -5.02 8.28
N ASN A 89 -3.04 -6.34 8.48
CA ASN A 89 -1.86 -7.19 8.43
C ASN A 89 -1.24 -7.23 7.02
N GLN A 90 -2.07 -7.27 5.99
CA GLN A 90 -1.65 -7.27 4.59
C GLN A 90 -0.92 -5.99 4.23
N ILE A 91 -1.50 -4.81 4.46
CA ILE A 91 -0.87 -3.53 4.14
C ILE A 91 0.35 -3.25 5.01
N GLN A 92 0.39 -3.80 6.24
CA GLN A 92 1.59 -3.75 7.08
C GLN A 92 2.77 -4.48 6.44
N GLY A 93 2.57 -5.66 5.87
CA GLY A 93 3.60 -6.43 5.18
C GLY A 93 3.96 -5.80 3.83
N LYS A 94 2.97 -5.61 2.96
CA LYS A 94 3.15 -5.15 1.57
C LYS A 94 3.77 -3.76 1.49
N THR A 95 3.21 -2.79 2.21
CA THR A 95 3.55 -1.36 2.03
C THR A 95 4.28 -0.78 3.24
N ALA A 96 3.73 -0.92 4.46
CA ALA A 96 4.28 -0.24 5.62
C ALA A 96 5.66 -0.77 6.03
N GLN A 97 5.99 -2.02 5.72
CA GLN A 97 7.30 -2.62 6.02
C GLN A 97 8.45 -1.87 5.34
N LEU A 98 8.30 -1.47 4.07
CA LEU A 98 9.34 -0.74 3.35
C LEU A 98 9.59 0.65 3.97
N PHE A 99 8.53 1.37 4.32
CA PHE A 99 8.65 2.66 5.03
C PHE A 99 9.32 2.49 6.40
N ALA A 100 8.95 1.43 7.12
CA ALA A 100 9.54 1.13 8.43
C ALA A 100 11.04 0.84 8.34
N LEU A 101 11.46 0.01 7.37
CA LEU A 101 12.87 -0.29 7.12
C LEU A 101 13.64 0.95 6.71
N SER A 102 13.14 1.74 5.77
CA SER A 102 13.81 2.96 5.30
C SER A 102 14.08 3.94 6.45
N CYS A 103 13.10 4.14 7.33
CA CYS A 103 13.29 4.98 8.52
C CYS A 103 14.24 4.34 9.54
N TYR A 104 14.18 3.02 9.71
CA TYR A 104 15.05 2.28 10.61
C TYR A 104 16.51 2.35 10.17
N SER A 105 16.81 2.06 8.90
CA SER A 105 18.18 2.08 8.37
C SER A 105 18.79 3.48 8.44
N GLY A 106 18.00 4.54 8.14
CA GLY A 106 18.47 5.91 8.32
C GLY A 106 18.79 6.33 9.77
N ALA A 107 18.31 5.57 10.76
CA ALA A 107 18.52 5.82 12.18
C ALA A 107 19.28 4.67 12.89
N TYR A 108 19.82 3.69 12.15
CA TYR A 108 20.31 2.42 12.68
C TYR A 108 21.29 2.57 13.85
N ASN A 109 22.30 3.41 13.72
CA ASN A 109 23.34 3.64 14.74
C ASN A 109 22.96 4.69 15.80
N THR A 110 21.64 4.96 15.96
CA THR A 110 21.16 5.92 16.94
C THR A 110 20.25 5.27 17.98
N PRO A 111 20.07 5.86 19.17
CA PRO A 111 19.08 5.38 20.14
C PRO A 111 17.63 5.48 19.64
N TYR A 112 17.39 6.13 18.51
CA TYR A 112 16.07 6.37 17.92
C TYR A 112 15.67 5.35 16.87
N ALA A 113 16.51 4.37 16.51
CA ALA A 113 16.27 3.40 15.45
C ALA A 113 14.90 2.70 15.58
N ARG A 114 14.56 2.22 16.79
CA ARG A 114 13.24 1.59 17.05
C ARG A 114 12.06 2.57 16.86
N GLN A 115 12.24 3.82 17.28
CA GLN A 115 11.22 4.86 17.10
C GLN A 115 11.05 5.22 15.63
N ALA A 116 12.15 5.34 14.88
CA ALA A 116 12.16 5.56 13.44
C ALA A 116 11.42 4.44 12.69
N TYR A 117 11.65 3.17 13.06
CA TYR A 117 10.87 2.04 12.53
C TYR A 117 9.36 2.24 12.73
N GLN A 118 8.93 2.62 13.94
CA GLN A 118 7.51 2.84 14.25
C GLN A 118 6.93 4.04 13.49
N ILE A 119 7.71 5.10 13.31
CA ILE A 119 7.33 6.26 12.49
C ILE A 119 7.08 5.81 11.05
N GLY A 120 8.06 5.15 10.43
CA GLY A 120 7.94 4.64 9.07
C GLY A 120 6.75 3.70 8.90
N SER A 121 6.55 2.77 9.84
CA SER A 121 5.39 1.87 9.83
C SER A 121 4.06 2.63 9.84
N ASN A 122 3.91 3.65 10.71
CA ASN A 122 2.67 4.44 10.76
C ASN A 122 2.48 5.29 9.49
N ILE A 123 3.56 5.84 8.91
CA ILE A 123 3.51 6.55 7.63
C ILE A 123 3.02 5.62 6.52
N GLY A 124 3.62 4.43 6.40
CA GLY A 124 3.26 3.47 5.36
C GLY A 124 1.82 2.95 5.49
N MET A 125 1.34 2.73 6.73
CA MET A 125 -0.06 2.39 6.98
C MET A 125 -1.01 3.50 6.52
N ALA A 126 -0.72 4.77 6.89
CA ALA A 126 -1.53 5.90 6.47
C ALA A 126 -1.49 6.09 4.95
N PHE A 127 -0.31 5.94 4.35
CA PHE A 127 -0.11 6.06 2.91
C PHE A 127 -0.98 5.06 2.14
N GLN A 128 -0.94 3.77 2.51
CA GLN A 128 -1.73 2.76 1.81
C GLN A 128 -3.24 2.97 1.98
N ILE A 129 -3.70 3.29 3.20
CA ILE A 129 -5.13 3.55 3.42
C ILE A 129 -5.59 4.77 2.61
N THR A 130 -4.76 5.81 2.49
CA THR A 130 -5.07 6.98 1.65
C THR A 130 -5.12 6.58 0.16
N ASP A 131 -4.18 5.79 -0.30
CA ASP A 131 -4.15 5.27 -1.68
C ASP A 131 -5.41 4.47 -2.01
N ASP A 132 -5.83 3.58 -1.10
CA ASP A 132 -7.06 2.79 -1.24
C ASP A 132 -8.35 3.67 -1.25
N ILE A 133 -8.34 4.81 -0.55
CA ILE A 133 -9.44 5.79 -0.61
C ILE A 133 -9.49 6.48 -1.98
N LEU A 134 -8.32 6.73 -2.59
CA LEU A 134 -8.22 7.38 -3.90
C LEU A 134 -8.80 6.54 -5.03
N ASP A 135 -8.82 5.21 -4.91
CA ASP A 135 -9.50 4.33 -5.87
C ASP A 135 -11.01 4.65 -5.98
N PHE A 136 -11.61 5.14 -4.88
CA PHE A 136 -13.00 5.61 -4.85
C PHE A 136 -13.19 7.05 -5.37
N ALA A 137 -12.14 7.85 -5.44
CA ALA A 137 -12.17 9.21 -5.98
C ALA A 137 -11.81 9.27 -7.47
N SER A 138 -11.23 8.20 -8.01
CA SER A 138 -10.81 8.10 -9.40
C SER A 138 -12.02 7.97 -10.33
N ASP A 139 -12.21 8.94 -11.22
CA ASP A 139 -13.26 8.89 -12.23
C ASP A 139 -12.74 8.31 -13.54
N ASP A 140 -13.55 7.48 -14.20
CA ASP A 140 -13.32 7.14 -15.60
C ASP A 140 -13.54 8.40 -16.45
N SER A 141 -12.49 8.86 -17.12
CA SER A 141 -12.49 10.08 -17.95
C SER A 141 -13.56 10.08 -19.06
N LYS A 142 -14.13 8.92 -19.39
CA LYS A 142 -15.18 8.77 -20.41
C LYS A 142 -16.58 8.74 -19.83
N THR A 143 -16.78 8.21 -18.64
CA THR A 143 -18.09 7.98 -18.04
C THR A 143 -18.37 8.84 -16.81
N GLY A 144 -17.34 9.47 -16.22
CA GLY A 144 -17.44 10.22 -14.96
C GLY A 144 -17.87 9.35 -13.77
N LYS A 145 -17.67 8.02 -13.85
CA LYS A 145 -18.03 7.09 -12.79
C LYS A 145 -16.78 6.55 -12.10
N PRO A 146 -16.84 6.22 -10.80
CA PRO A 146 -15.72 5.63 -10.07
C PRO A 146 -15.24 4.34 -10.73
N VAL A 147 -13.95 4.19 -10.84
CA VAL A 147 -13.34 3.01 -11.50
C VAL A 147 -13.39 1.78 -10.61
N LEU A 148 -13.22 1.94 -9.28
CA LEU A 148 -13.18 0.87 -8.28
C LEU A 148 -12.30 -0.31 -8.72
N GLN A 149 -11.09 0.01 -9.17
CA GLN A 149 -10.20 -1.00 -9.75
C GLN A 149 -9.83 -2.10 -8.75
N ASP A 150 -9.66 -1.73 -7.48
CA ASP A 150 -9.38 -2.70 -6.42
C ASP A 150 -10.52 -3.71 -6.26
N VAL A 151 -11.76 -3.22 -6.16
CA VAL A 151 -12.93 -4.11 -6.02
C VAL A 151 -13.08 -5.01 -7.23
N LYS A 152 -12.87 -4.47 -8.43
CA LYS A 152 -12.92 -5.23 -9.68
C LYS A 152 -11.86 -6.33 -9.72
N ASN A 153 -10.68 -6.07 -9.16
CA ASN A 153 -9.58 -7.04 -9.07
C ASN A 153 -9.71 -7.99 -7.85
N GLY A 154 -10.81 -7.91 -7.09
CA GLY A 154 -11.05 -8.75 -5.92
C GLY A 154 -10.27 -8.33 -4.67
N ILE A 155 -9.77 -7.09 -4.63
CA ILE A 155 -9.03 -6.53 -3.51
C ILE A 155 -10.01 -5.68 -2.68
N TYR A 156 -10.35 -6.16 -1.48
CA TYR A 156 -11.31 -5.47 -0.62
C TYR A 156 -10.57 -4.65 0.44
N THR A 157 -10.54 -3.34 0.22
CA THR A 157 -9.79 -2.35 1.00
C THR A 157 -10.63 -1.74 2.14
N ALA A 158 -10.03 -0.87 2.95
CA ALA A 158 -10.66 -0.31 4.15
C ALA A 158 -12.07 0.26 3.90
N PRO A 159 -12.36 1.06 2.86
CA PRO A 159 -13.71 1.58 2.61
C PRO A 159 -14.77 0.48 2.47
N VAL A 160 -14.45 -0.56 1.68
CA VAL A 160 -15.35 -1.72 1.45
C VAL A 160 -15.56 -2.49 2.75
N LEU A 161 -14.49 -2.74 3.52
CA LEU A 161 -14.56 -3.51 4.76
C LEU A 161 -15.37 -2.79 5.84
N TYR A 162 -15.26 -1.46 5.96
CA TYR A 162 -16.12 -0.68 6.86
C TYR A 162 -17.59 -0.70 6.41
N ALA A 163 -17.85 -0.56 5.12
CA ALA A 163 -19.19 -0.69 4.58
C ALA A 163 -19.77 -2.08 4.85
N LYS A 164 -18.99 -3.14 4.64
CA LYS A 164 -19.39 -4.51 4.93
C LYS A 164 -19.76 -4.75 6.39
N MET A 165 -19.10 -4.09 7.34
CA MET A 165 -19.44 -4.20 8.76
C MET A 165 -20.84 -3.63 9.07
N LYS A 166 -21.30 -2.60 8.34
CA LYS A 166 -22.57 -1.91 8.55
C LYS A 166 -23.71 -2.41 7.64
N ARG A 167 -23.39 -2.81 6.43
CA ARG A 167 -24.35 -3.15 5.36
C ARG A 167 -24.00 -4.51 4.72
N ARG A 168 -23.73 -5.52 5.55
CA ARG A 168 -23.30 -6.84 5.09
C ARG A 168 -24.29 -7.49 4.12
N SER A 169 -25.59 -7.43 4.42
CA SER A 169 -26.64 -8.03 3.61
C SER A 169 -26.71 -7.49 2.18
N ASP A 170 -26.37 -6.22 2.01
CA ASP A 170 -26.46 -5.54 0.73
C ASP A 170 -25.17 -5.70 -0.10
N LEU A 171 -24.02 -5.72 0.58
CA LEU A 171 -22.71 -5.73 -0.05
C LEU A 171 -22.21 -7.13 -0.38
N LEU A 172 -22.44 -8.11 0.52
CA LEU A 172 -21.90 -9.47 0.39
C LEU A 172 -22.31 -10.16 -0.93
N PRO A 173 -23.59 -10.12 -1.36
CA PRO A 173 -24.00 -10.75 -2.63
C PRO A 173 -23.33 -10.15 -3.86
N LEU A 174 -22.88 -8.88 -3.79
CA LEU A 174 -22.15 -8.22 -4.88
C LEU A 174 -20.69 -8.69 -4.90
N LEU A 175 -20.04 -8.74 -3.73
CA LEU A 175 -18.64 -9.16 -3.61
C LEU A 175 -18.45 -10.65 -3.92
N GLU A 176 -19.43 -11.51 -3.62
CA GLU A 176 -19.40 -12.95 -3.90
C GLU A 176 -19.47 -13.27 -5.40
N LYS A 177 -19.79 -12.29 -6.25
CA LYS A 177 -19.75 -12.47 -7.71
C LYS A 177 -18.31 -12.58 -8.26
N GLY A 178 -17.34 -12.12 -7.49
CA GLY A 178 -15.93 -12.19 -7.89
C GLY A 178 -15.68 -11.50 -9.24
N GLU A 179 -15.00 -12.18 -10.14
CA GLU A 179 -14.70 -11.68 -11.50
C GLU A 179 -15.94 -11.39 -12.36
N ALA A 180 -17.09 -11.98 -12.02
CA ALA A 180 -18.32 -11.78 -12.78
C ALA A 180 -19.08 -10.48 -12.40
N ILE A 181 -18.53 -9.65 -11.49
CA ILE A 181 -19.16 -8.38 -11.11
C ILE A 181 -19.22 -7.42 -12.31
N THR A 182 -20.39 -6.88 -12.58
CA THR A 182 -20.61 -5.94 -13.68
C THR A 182 -20.32 -4.49 -13.24
N ASN A 183 -20.12 -3.59 -14.23
CA ASN A 183 -19.91 -2.17 -13.93
C ASN A 183 -21.10 -1.52 -13.19
N ASP A 184 -22.34 -1.94 -13.49
CA ASP A 184 -23.53 -1.46 -12.77
C ASP A 184 -23.54 -1.92 -11.31
N GLU A 185 -23.00 -3.09 -11.04
CA GLU A 185 -22.87 -3.62 -9.68
C GLU A 185 -21.73 -2.98 -8.93
N LEU A 186 -20.61 -2.65 -9.60
CA LEU A 186 -19.55 -1.82 -9.03
C LEU A 186 -20.08 -0.44 -8.61
N ASN A 187 -20.95 0.20 -9.43
CA ASN A 187 -21.62 1.43 -9.04
C ASN A 187 -22.47 1.25 -7.77
N LYS A 188 -23.20 0.12 -7.64
CA LYS A 188 -23.96 -0.18 -6.41
C LYS A 188 -23.03 -0.37 -5.20
N VAL A 189 -21.87 -1.03 -5.39
CA VAL A 189 -20.85 -1.13 -4.32
C VAL A 189 -20.42 0.26 -3.88
N TYR A 190 -20.09 1.15 -4.84
CA TYR A 190 -19.74 2.54 -4.54
C TYR A 190 -20.81 3.25 -3.72
N GLU A 191 -22.07 3.20 -4.18
CA GLU A 191 -23.19 3.86 -3.49
C GLU A 191 -23.37 3.32 -2.06
N ILE A 192 -23.24 1.99 -1.85
CA ILE A 192 -23.31 1.38 -0.53
C ILE A 192 -22.15 1.84 0.36
N VAL A 193 -20.92 1.90 -0.17
CA VAL A 193 -19.73 2.34 0.56
C VAL A 193 -19.88 3.80 1.01
N VAL A 194 -20.32 4.68 0.10
CA VAL A 194 -20.58 6.09 0.42
C VAL A 194 -21.70 6.23 1.45
N ALA A 195 -22.86 5.62 1.19
CA ALA A 195 -24.04 5.74 2.05
C ALA A 195 -23.83 5.17 3.45
N SER A 196 -22.98 4.13 3.59
CA SER A 196 -22.65 3.54 4.91
C SER A 196 -21.63 4.36 5.71
N GLY A 197 -20.98 5.37 5.09
CA GLY A 197 -19.87 6.11 5.67
C GLY A 197 -18.55 5.33 5.66
N GLY A 198 -18.40 4.32 4.79
CA GLY A 198 -17.18 3.51 4.69
C GLY A 198 -15.93 4.34 4.37
N LEU A 199 -16.06 5.33 3.47
CA LEU A 199 -14.99 6.28 3.14
C LEU A 199 -14.60 7.14 4.35
N THR A 200 -15.57 7.69 5.09
CA THR A 200 -15.33 8.52 6.27
C THR A 200 -14.58 7.74 7.36
N GLU A 201 -14.94 6.48 7.58
CA GLU A 201 -14.25 5.61 8.54
C GLU A 201 -12.81 5.29 8.09
N ALA A 202 -12.60 5.05 6.79
CA ALA A 202 -11.27 4.83 6.23
C ALA A 202 -10.40 6.09 6.35
N GLN A 203 -10.94 7.28 6.08
CA GLN A 203 -10.26 8.57 6.30
C GLN A 203 -9.90 8.78 7.77
N ALA A 204 -10.82 8.47 8.69
CA ALA A 204 -10.55 8.54 10.13
C ALA A 204 -9.42 7.58 10.56
N LEU A 205 -9.36 6.38 9.95
CA LEU A 205 -8.31 5.41 10.18
C LEU A 205 -6.95 5.89 9.64
N ALA A 206 -6.88 6.42 8.42
CA ALA A 206 -5.68 7.04 7.85
C ALA A 206 -5.19 8.18 8.75
N GLY A 207 -6.08 9.10 9.14
CA GLY A 207 -5.77 10.19 10.06
C GLY A 207 -5.27 9.73 11.43
N LYS A 208 -5.72 8.58 11.93
CA LYS A 208 -5.20 7.99 13.17
C LYS A 208 -3.74 7.58 13.04
N TYR A 209 -3.36 6.94 11.93
CA TYR A 209 -1.97 6.56 11.68
C TYR A 209 -1.09 7.77 11.42
N THR A 210 -1.56 8.76 10.66
CA THR A 210 -0.89 10.05 10.44
C THR A 210 -0.56 10.73 11.77
N ARG A 211 -1.56 10.91 12.65
CA ARG A 211 -1.35 11.51 13.97
C ARG A 211 -0.38 10.74 14.84
N LYS A 212 -0.36 9.39 14.75
CA LYS A 212 0.63 8.57 15.45
C LYS A 212 2.04 8.82 14.94
N ALA A 213 2.23 8.91 13.62
CA ALA A 213 3.52 9.18 13.02
C ALA A 213 4.03 10.57 13.46
N LEU A 214 3.24 11.62 13.28
CA LEU A 214 3.61 13.00 13.65
C LEU A 214 3.95 13.13 15.13
N LYS A 215 3.13 12.57 16.05
CA LYS A 215 3.43 12.56 17.49
C LYS A 215 4.71 11.83 17.86
N GLN A 216 5.17 10.88 17.07
CA GLN A 216 6.44 10.20 17.29
C GLN A 216 7.60 11.00 16.70
N ILE A 217 7.40 11.69 15.58
CA ILE A 217 8.38 12.61 14.99
C ILE A 217 8.65 13.78 15.92
N GLU A 218 7.62 14.37 16.55
CA GLU A 218 7.75 15.44 17.54
C GLU A 218 8.65 15.08 18.75
N LYS A 219 8.76 13.79 19.07
CA LYS A 219 9.59 13.29 20.16
C LYS A 219 11.06 13.06 19.77
N LEU A 220 11.41 13.20 18.51
CA LEU A 220 12.79 13.16 18.06
C LEU A 220 13.49 14.47 18.44
N PRO A 221 14.82 14.47 18.58
CA PRO A 221 15.57 15.71 18.82
C PRO A 221 15.31 16.75 17.73
N GLU A 222 15.13 17.99 18.14
CA GLU A 222 14.97 19.10 17.20
C GLU A 222 16.17 19.17 16.26
N SER A 223 15.92 19.07 14.97
CA SER A 223 16.90 19.08 13.90
C SER A 223 16.27 19.45 12.57
N VAL A 224 17.09 19.76 11.59
CA VAL A 224 16.63 19.94 10.20
C VAL A 224 15.95 18.65 9.70
N SER A 225 16.57 17.50 9.99
CA SER A 225 16.04 16.19 9.58
C SER A 225 14.67 15.87 10.18
N GLN A 226 14.48 16.19 11.48
CA GLN A 226 13.18 16.00 12.15
C GLN A 226 12.08 16.85 11.50
N ARG A 227 12.37 18.15 11.23
CA ARG A 227 11.43 19.06 10.56
C ARG A 227 11.13 18.62 9.12
N THR A 228 12.17 18.20 8.38
CA THR A 228 12.01 17.68 7.03
C THR A 228 11.14 16.41 7.00
N LEU A 229 11.37 15.48 7.93
CA LEU A 229 10.56 14.27 8.04
C LEU A 229 9.09 14.59 8.34
N SER A 230 8.81 15.55 9.23
CA SER A 230 7.44 16.02 9.49
C SER A 230 6.79 16.59 8.25
N LEU A 231 7.48 17.49 7.55
CA LEU A 231 6.97 18.12 6.32
C LEU A 231 6.67 17.10 5.21
N ILE A 232 7.61 16.17 4.97
CA ILE A 232 7.42 15.10 3.98
C ILE A 232 6.20 14.23 4.36
N THR A 233 6.08 13.88 5.65
CA THR A 233 4.95 13.09 6.15
C THR A 233 3.63 13.80 5.91
N GLU A 234 3.53 15.08 6.22
CA GLU A 234 2.34 15.89 5.98
C GLU A 234 1.99 15.99 4.49
N GLN A 235 2.99 16.27 3.65
CA GLN A 235 2.80 16.37 2.18
C GLN A 235 2.38 15.06 1.54
N MET A 236 2.93 13.92 2.01
CA MET A 236 2.58 12.60 1.46
C MET A 236 1.16 12.18 1.82
N LEU A 237 0.66 12.59 2.97
CA LEU A 237 -0.61 12.14 3.52
C LEU A 237 -1.76 13.14 3.29
N ASN A 238 -1.45 14.40 2.96
CA ASN A 238 -2.41 15.43 2.57
C ASN A 238 -2.46 15.56 1.03
N ARG A 239 -2.50 14.43 0.32
CA ARG A 239 -2.69 14.44 -1.13
C ARG A 239 -4.15 14.81 -1.44
N GLU A 240 -4.40 16.10 -1.66
CA GLU A 240 -5.57 16.57 -2.38
C GLU A 240 -5.30 16.44 -3.89
N HIS A 241 -6.30 16.00 -4.64
CA HIS A 241 -6.28 15.89 -6.11
C HIS A 241 -6.62 17.19 -6.77
#